data_527076c36d00745eff7e0418f414acff
#
_entry.id   527076c36d00745eff7e0418f414acff
#
_cell.length_a   1.000
_cell.length_b   1.000
_cell.length_c   1.000
_cell.angle_alpha   90.00
_cell.angle_beta   90.00
_cell.angle_gamma   90.00
#
_symmetry.space_group_name_H-M   'P 1'
#
loop_
_entity.id
_entity.type
_entity.pdbx_description
1 polymer ?
#
loop_
_entity_poly.entity_id
_entity_poly.type
_entity_poly.pdbx_seq_one_letter_code
_entity_poly.pdbx_strand_id
1 'polypeptide(L)'
;MIRPIYVAVIATILIITSCATSMTPMQVNSTLPTLTKSKFISQAEAEEKVKNGTCKYLVKNRTYAAPMGLSTKDDLKYGAKGIDQWVKLDGGNAYVLKNYRWVTVDSYGGTQLTIDFDTMICE
;
A
#
# COMPACT_ATOMS: atom_id res chain seq x y z
N MET A 1 28.09 -3.10 37.43
CA MET A 1 28.40 -4.03 36.34
C MET A 1 27.18 -4.76 35.78
N ILE A 2 26.14 -4.92 36.55
CA ILE A 2 24.87 -5.53 36.07
C ILE A 2 24.05 -4.54 35.26
N ARG A 3 24.22 -3.24 35.46
CA ARG A 3 23.44 -2.15 34.81
C ARG A 3 23.48 -2.15 33.29
N PRO A 4 24.58 -2.38 32.57
CA PRO A 4 24.58 -2.39 31.12
C PRO A 4 23.72 -3.50 30.49
N ILE A 5 23.61 -4.64 31.20
CA ILE A 5 22.81 -5.78 30.72
C ILE A 5 21.33 -5.46 30.81
N TYR A 6 20.87 -4.78 31.85
CA TYR A 6 19.48 -4.38 32.00
C TYR A 6 19.06 -3.34 30.94
N VAL A 7 19.92 -2.40 30.65
CA VAL A 7 19.68 -1.39 29.63
C VAL A 7 19.51 -2.03 28.24
N ALA A 8 20.39 -2.99 27.92
CA ALA A 8 20.31 -3.69 26.64
C ALA A 8 19.01 -4.50 26.47
N VAL A 9 18.58 -5.18 27.54
CA VAL A 9 17.33 -5.95 27.54
C VAL A 9 16.11 -5.04 27.34
N ILE A 10 16.06 -3.91 28.03
CA ILE A 10 14.97 -2.94 27.89
C ILE A 10 14.91 -2.37 26.48
N ALA A 11 16.07 -2.03 25.88
CA ALA A 11 16.14 -1.53 24.52
C ALA A 11 15.62 -2.58 23.51
N THR A 12 15.96 -3.85 23.69
CA THR A 12 15.51 -4.95 22.85
C THR A 12 13.99 -5.12 22.91
N ILE A 13 13.41 -5.04 24.10
CA ILE A 13 11.96 -5.14 24.30
C ILE A 13 11.23 -3.98 23.59
N LEU A 14 11.76 -2.77 23.69
CA LEU A 14 11.19 -1.58 23.02
C LEU A 14 11.20 -1.73 21.50
N ILE A 15 12.27 -2.27 20.91
CA ILE A 15 12.39 -2.53 19.49
C ILE A 15 11.34 -3.54 19.03
N ILE A 16 11.14 -4.63 19.76
CA ILE A 16 10.14 -5.65 19.46
C ILE A 16 8.72 -5.05 19.51
N THR A 17 8.44 -4.22 20.50
CA THR A 17 7.15 -3.55 20.64
C THR A 17 6.88 -2.59 19.47
N SER A 18 7.89 -1.85 19.01
CA SER A 18 7.77 -0.93 17.86
C SER A 18 7.47 -1.66 16.57
N CYS A 19 8.04 -2.85 16.36
CA CYS A 19 7.86 -3.61 15.12
C CYS A 19 6.46 -4.21 14.98
N ALA A 20 5.64 -4.21 16.03
CA ALA A 20 4.33 -4.85 16.03
C ALA A 20 3.21 -3.96 15.48
N THR A 21 3.42 -2.68 15.17
CA THR A 21 2.34 -1.72 15.03
C THR A 21 1.92 -1.36 13.60
N SER A 22 2.80 -1.30 12.62
CA SER A 22 2.41 -1.02 11.22
C SER A 22 3.59 -1.15 10.27
N MET A 23 3.31 -1.34 8.99
CA MET A 23 4.33 -1.30 7.96
C MET A 23 4.78 0.14 7.70
N THR A 24 6.05 0.33 7.42
CA THR A 24 6.59 1.61 6.98
C THR A 24 6.12 1.91 5.54
N PRO A 25 6.14 3.18 5.12
CA PRO A 25 5.86 3.54 3.73
C PRO A 25 6.67 2.74 2.70
N MET A 26 7.94 2.52 2.98
CA MET A 26 8.81 1.75 2.10
C MET A 26 8.34 0.28 1.98
N GLN A 27 7.89 -0.33 3.07
CA GLN A 27 7.38 -1.70 3.06
C GLN A 27 6.10 -1.83 2.26
N VAL A 28 5.18 -0.87 2.36
CA VAL A 28 3.95 -0.87 1.57
C VAL A 28 4.28 -0.71 0.10
N ASN A 29 5.13 0.25 -0.26
CA ASN A 29 5.52 0.51 -1.64
C ASN A 29 6.23 -0.68 -2.29
N SER A 30 6.96 -1.48 -1.52
CA SER A 30 7.66 -2.65 -2.04
C SER A 30 6.78 -3.90 -2.05
N THR A 31 5.85 -4.03 -1.10
CA THR A 31 5.04 -5.24 -0.93
C THR A 31 3.77 -5.21 -1.77
N LEU A 32 3.06 -4.10 -1.79
CA LEU A 32 1.77 -3.99 -2.51
C LEU A 32 1.90 -4.34 -4.00
N PRO A 33 2.91 -3.84 -4.75
CA PRO A 33 3.06 -4.20 -6.15
C PRO A 33 3.29 -5.69 -6.41
N THR A 34 3.84 -6.42 -5.45
CA THR A 34 4.05 -7.87 -5.59
C THR A 34 2.76 -8.67 -5.46
N LEU A 35 1.72 -8.09 -4.90
CA LEU A 35 0.43 -8.72 -4.66
C LEU A 35 -0.59 -8.42 -5.76
N THR A 36 -0.38 -7.40 -6.57
CA THR A 36 -1.29 -7.04 -7.67
C THR A 36 -0.96 -7.83 -8.92
N LYS A 37 -1.99 -8.14 -9.70
CA LYS A 37 -1.86 -8.71 -11.06
C LYS A 37 -1.64 -7.61 -12.10
N SER A 38 -2.20 -6.44 -11.84
CA SER A 38 -2.00 -5.25 -12.67
C SER A 38 -0.57 -4.75 -12.50
N LYS A 39 -0.04 -4.12 -13.54
CA LYS A 39 1.32 -3.60 -13.53
C LYS A 39 1.40 -2.30 -12.73
N PHE A 40 2.28 -2.27 -11.75
CA PHE A 40 2.61 -1.06 -11.01
C PHE A 40 3.54 -0.18 -11.83
N ILE A 41 3.22 1.11 -11.91
CA ILE A 41 4.04 2.12 -12.59
C ILE A 41 4.25 3.28 -11.61
N SER A 42 5.48 3.75 -11.49
CA SER A 42 5.77 4.92 -10.67
C SER A 42 5.18 6.17 -11.30
N GLN A 43 4.94 7.20 -10.50
CA GLN A 43 4.39 8.47 -10.98
C GLN A 43 5.24 9.07 -12.11
N ALA A 44 6.56 9.08 -11.95
CA ALA A 44 7.48 9.63 -12.95
C ALA A 44 7.45 8.83 -14.26
N GLU A 45 7.44 7.50 -14.16
CA GLU A 45 7.35 6.63 -15.31
C GLU A 45 6.00 6.79 -16.03
N ALA A 46 4.92 6.91 -15.27
CA ALA A 46 3.59 7.12 -15.84
C ALA A 46 3.52 8.43 -16.64
N GLU A 47 4.04 9.52 -16.10
CA GLU A 47 4.06 10.81 -16.79
C GLU A 47 4.83 10.73 -18.10
N GLU A 48 5.99 10.08 -18.10
CA GLU A 48 6.79 9.88 -19.29
C GLU A 48 6.06 9.03 -20.33
N LYS A 49 5.47 7.92 -19.93
CA LYS A 49 4.76 7.01 -20.84
C LYS A 49 3.48 7.61 -21.40
N VAL A 50 2.80 8.47 -20.67
CA VAL A 50 1.65 9.22 -21.17
C VAL A 50 2.12 10.25 -22.20
N LYS A 51 3.22 10.92 -21.92
CA LYS A 51 3.80 11.92 -22.82
C LYS A 51 4.23 11.31 -24.15
N ASN A 52 4.78 10.11 -24.14
CA ASN A 52 5.23 9.43 -25.37
C ASN A 52 4.12 8.58 -26.02
N GLY A 53 2.94 8.53 -25.47
CA GLY A 53 1.79 7.83 -26.05
C GLY A 53 1.72 6.34 -25.75
N THR A 54 2.63 5.79 -24.93
CA THR A 54 2.65 4.37 -24.59
C THR A 54 1.55 3.99 -23.58
N CYS A 55 1.24 4.89 -22.66
CA CYS A 55 0.21 4.70 -21.65
C CYS A 55 -0.81 5.82 -21.67
N LYS A 56 -1.97 5.53 -21.12
CA LYS A 56 -3.09 6.47 -21.05
C LYS A 56 -3.77 6.34 -19.69
N TYR A 57 -4.05 7.47 -19.02
CA TYR A 57 -4.88 7.45 -17.82
C TYR A 57 -6.33 7.14 -18.20
N LEU A 58 -6.93 6.22 -17.47
CA LEU A 58 -8.35 5.89 -17.60
C LEU A 58 -9.17 6.64 -16.56
N VAL A 59 -8.85 6.47 -15.28
CA VAL A 59 -9.49 7.18 -14.19
C VAL A 59 -8.39 7.64 -13.22
N LYS A 60 -8.44 8.91 -12.86
CA LYS A 60 -7.53 9.49 -11.89
C LYS A 60 -8.20 9.61 -10.52
N ASN A 61 -7.40 9.50 -9.47
CA ASN A 61 -7.82 9.72 -8.09
C ASN A 61 -8.94 8.78 -7.63
N ARG A 62 -8.80 7.49 -7.93
CA ARG A 62 -9.65 6.50 -7.31
C ARG A 62 -9.24 6.31 -5.87
N THR A 63 -10.23 6.14 -5.02
CA THR A 63 -10.03 5.83 -3.61
C THR A 63 -10.69 4.49 -3.30
N TYR A 64 -9.95 3.57 -2.72
CA TYR A 64 -10.45 2.27 -2.31
C TYR A 64 -10.14 2.02 -0.85
N ALA A 65 -11.17 1.76 -0.05
CA ALA A 65 -11.05 1.37 1.35
C ALA A 65 -11.15 -0.16 1.43
N ALA A 66 -10.04 -0.80 1.74
CA ALA A 66 -9.98 -2.26 1.80
C ALA A 66 -10.76 -2.79 3.02
N PRO A 67 -11.42 -3.95 2.91
CA PRO A 67 -12.00 -4.59 4.09
C PRO A 67 -10.93 -4.85 5.15
N MET A 68 -11.32 -4.77 6.41
CA MET A 68 -10.39 -5.04 7.52
C MET A 68 -10.02 -6.51 7.54
N GLY A 69 -8.72 -6.79 7.55
CA GLY A 69 -8.19 -8.14 7.68
C GLY A 69 -7.75 -8.43 9.10
N LEU A 70 -7.23 -9.64 9.31
CA LEU A 70 -6.72 -10.08 10.61
C LEU A 70 -5.30 -9.59 10.87
N SER A 71 -4.62 -9.09 9.84
CA SER A 71 -3.25 -8.62 9.93
C SER A 71 -2.98 -7.55 8.87
N THR A 72 -1.90 -6.81 9.02
CA THR A 72 -1.46 -5.83 8.01
C THR A 72 -1.23 -6.48 6.65
N LYS A 73 -0.71 -7.72 6.64
CA LYS A 73 -0.51 -8.48 5.42
C LYS A 73 -1.83 -8.77 4.70
N ASP A 74 -2.88 -9.13 5.45
CA ASP A 74 -4.21 -9.34 4.89
C ASP A 74 -4.80 -8.04 4.33
N ASP A 75 -4.60 -6.93 5.02
CA ASP A 75 -5.05 -5.62 4.56
C ASP A 75 -4.42 -5.27 3.21
N LEU A 76 -3.13 -5.56 3.03
CA LEU A 76 -2.45 -5.34 1.76
C LEU A 76 -2.98 -6.27 0.67
N LYS A 77 -3.29 -7.53 0.98
CA LYS A 77 -3.90 -8.46 0.02
C LYS A 77 -5.25 -7.97 -0.46
N TYR A 78 -6.10 -7.50 0.45
CA TYR A 78 -7.40 -6.93 0.10
C TYR A 78 -7.26 -5.63 -0.70
N GLY A 79 -6.30 -4.79 -0.34
CA GLY A 79 -5.98 -3.58 -1.08
C GLY A 79 -5.56 -3.90 -2.53
N ALA A 80 -4.67 -4.86 -2.70
CA ALA A 80 -4.22 -5.31 -4.02
C ALA A 80 -5.38 -5.85 -4.87
N LYS A 81 -6.25 -6.64 -4.28
CA LYS A 81 -7.46 -7.14 -4.96
C LYS A 81 -8.35 -6.01 -5.43
N GLY A 82 -8.56 -5.00 -4.59
CA GLY A 82 -9.37 -3.83 -4.94
C GLY A 82 -8.79 -3.03 -6.08
N ILE A 83 -7.49 -2.82 -6.08
CA ILE A 83 -6.78 -2.17 -7.19
C ILE A 83 -7.02 -2.95 -8.48
N ASP A 84 -6.80 -4.26 -8.47
CA ASP A 84 -6.97 -5.11 -9.65
C ASP A 84 -8.40 -5.10 -10.18
N GLN A 85 -9.39 -5.11 -9.29
CA GLN A 85 -10.80 -5.02 -9.68
C GLN A 85 -11.10 -3.71 -10.39
N TRP A 86 -10.63 -2.59 -9.85
CA TRP A 86 -10.88 -1.29 -10.45
C TRP A 86 -10.13 -1.11 -11.78
N VAL A 87 -8.89 -1.58 -11.86
CA VAL A 87 -8.13 -1.56 -13.12
C VAL A 87 -8.90 -2.33 -14.19
N LYS A 88 -9.39 -3.52 -13.85
CA LYS A 88 -10.17 -4.35 -14.78
C LYS A 88 -11.48 -3.68 -15.18
N LEU A 89 -12.22 -3.12 -14.22
CA LEU A 89 -13.49 -2.43 -14.50
C LEU A 89 -13.31 -1.21 -15.38
N ASP A 90 -12.20 -0.51 -15.22
CA ASP A 90 -11.88 0.66 -16.03
C ASP A 90 -11.33 0.29 -17.42
N GLY A 91 -11.08 -0.99 -17.67
CA GLY A 91 -10.54 -1.46 -18.95
C GLY A 91 -9.02 -1.34 -19.06
N GLY A 92 -8.33 -1.25 -17.94
CA GLY A 92 -6.89 -1.03 -17.91
C GLY A 92 -6.06 -2.29 -17.66
N ASN A 93 -4.75 -2.08 -17.51
CA ASN A 93 -3.79 -3.13 -17.18
C ASN A 93 -2.68 -2.65 -16.23
N ALA A 94 -2.75 -1.38 -15.81
CA ALA A 94 -1.73 -0.78 -14.97
C ALA A 94 -2.33 0.23 -14.01
N TYR A 95 -1.57 0.59 -12.98
CA TYR A 95 -1.98 1.59 -12.01
C TYR A 95 -0.77 2.37 -11.47
N VAL A 96 -1.05 3.58 -10.97
CA VAL A 96 -0.10 4.41 -10.26
C VAL A 96 -0.59 4.57 -8.83
N LEU A 97 0.24 4.24 -7.86
CA LEU A 97 -0.08 4.42 -6.45
C LEU A 97 0.17 5.88 -6.07
N LYS A 98 -0.86 6.59 -5.64
CA LYS A 98 -0.75 8.01 -5.29
C LYS A 98 -0.52 8.20 -3.80
N ASN A 99 -1.28 7.49 -2.97
CA ASN A 99 -1.19 7.61 -1.53
C ASN A 99 -1.86 6.41 -0.86
N TYR A 100 -1.53 6.18 0.39
CA TYR A 100 -2.23 5.20 1.20
C TYR A 100 -2.21 5.67 2.66
N ARG A 101 -3.19 5.22 3.42
CA ARG A 101 -3.32 5.56 4.84
C ARG A 101 -4.14 4.51 5.56
N TRP A 102 -3.87 4.32 6.83
CA TRP A 102 -4.71 3.54 7.71
C TRP A 102 -5.63 4.47 8.47
N VAL A 103 -6.94 4.26 8.31
CA VAL A 103 -7.98 5.08 8.93
C VAL A 103 -8.60 4.31 10.08
N THR A 104 -8.66 4.92 11.27
CA THR A 104 -9.31 4.32 12.44
C THR A 104 -10.82 4.30 12.21
N VAL A 105 -11.45 3.12 12.29
CA VAL A 105 -12.86 2.94 11.97
C VAL A 105 -13.73 2.55 13.17
N ASP A 106 -13.13 2.22 14.32
CA ASP A 106 -13.87 1.90 15.54
C ASP A 106 -13.14 2.38 16.78
N SER A 107 -13.83 2.30 17.93
CA SER A 107 -13.29 2.73 19.23
C SER A 107 -12.27 1.74 19.81
N TYR A 108 -12.11 0.57 19.22
CA TYR A 108 -11.16 -0.45 19.66
C TYR A 108 -9.83 -0.39 18.92
N GLY A 109 -9.63 0.63 18.09
CA GLY A 109 -8.38 0.82 17.35
C GLY A 109 -8.29 0.02 16.07
N GLY A 110 -9.41 -0.50 15.56
CA GLY A 110 -9.44 -1.13 14.24
C GLY A 110 -9.10 -0.13 13.15
N THR A 111 -8.22 -0.52 12.23
CA THR A 111 -7.80 0.35 11.13
C THR A 111 -8.14 -0.26 9.78
N GLN A 112 -8.48 0.60 8.84
CA GLN A 112 -8.80 0.23 7.48
C GLN A 112 -7.79 0.87 6.53
N LEU A 113 -7.20 0.06 5.66
CA LEU A 113 -6.28 0.57 4.64
C LEU A 113 -7.07 1.24 3.53
N THR A 114 -6.77 2.51 3.28
CA THR A 114 -7.37 3.29 2.21
C THR A 114 -6.27 3.66 1.22
N ILE A 115 -6.51 3.41 -0.06
CA ILE A 115 -5.53 3.58 -1.12
C ILE A 115 -6.09 4.55 -2.17
N ASP A 116 -5.28 5.54 -2.55
CA ASP A 116 -5.57 6.44 -3.65
C ASP A 116 -4.66 6.06 -4.82
N PHE A 117 -5.25 5.87 -5.99
CA PHE A 117 -4.50 5.41 -7.17
C PHE A 117 -5.17 5.87 -8.47
N ASP A 118 -4.39 5.86 -9.53
CA ASP A 118 -4.87 6.11 -10.88
C ASP A 118 -4.86 4.79 -11.67
N THR A 119 -5.90 4.54 -12.45
CA THR A 119 -5.92 3.39 -13.36
C THR A 119 -5.46 3.81 -14.75
N MET A 120 -4.74 2.92 -15.41
CA MET A 120 -4.11 3.20 -16.70
C MET A 120 -4.23 2.02 -17.65
N ILE A 121 -4.10 2.31 -18.92
CA ILE A 121 -3.87 1.29 -19.95
C ILE A 121 -2.56 1.59 -20.65
N CYS A 122 -1.72 0.58 -20.76
CA CYS A 122 -0.39 0.66 -21.39
C CYS A 122 -0.26 -0.41 -22.47
N GLU A 123 0.39 -0.03 -23.54
CA GLU A 123 0.73 -0.95 -24.61
C GLU A 123 1.94 -1.81 -24.29
#